data_bf80ec72f8442633f7a7370f48f3bb66
#
_entry.id   bf80ec72f8442633f7a7370f48f3bb66
#
_cell.length_a   1.000
_cell.length_b   1.000
_cell.length_c   1.000
_cell.angle_alpha   90.00
_cell.angle_beta   90.00
_cell.angle_gamma   90.00
#
_symmetry.space_group_name_H-M   'P 1'
#
loop_
_entity.id
_entity.type
_entity.pdbx_description
1 polymer ?
#
loop_
_entity_poly.entity_id
_entity_poly.type
_entity_poly.pdbx_seq_one_letter_code
_entity_poly.pdbx_strand_id
1 'polypeptide(L)'
;MSQDFYFLLMPGFSAIGFISAIEPLRVANRFRGELYRWHVLSADGGAVLASNGMSVNADAGLEPLKKGATLLVVAGFEPLKFATPALEHWLRRLDNEGVTLGAIDSGSFVLAEAGLLDGYRLTMHWEAIDAFKESYPQLSVTQELFEIDRRRITSAGGTASIDLMLDLIAQAHGPQLAIQVSEQFVLGRIRPRKDHQRMEVATRYGINNKKLVQVIGEMEQHSEPPLTTLQLAESIKVTRRQLERLFRLHLNDTPSNFYLRLRLEKARQLLRQTDMSVLEVSIACGFESPSYFTRSYRAKFARCPREDRRTAQV
;
A
#
# COMPACT_ATOMS: atom_id res chain seq x y z
N MET A 1 -28.55 -7.52 -14.32
CA MET A 1 -27.44 -7.48 -15.28
C MET A 1 -26.16 -7.75 -14.49
N SER A 2 -25.25 -8.57 -15.03
CA SER A 2 -23.95 -8.83 -14.42
C SER A 2 -23.06 -7.58 -14.50
N GLN A 3 -22.27 -7.34 -13.45
CA GLN A 3 -21.30 -6.25 -13.39
C GLN A 3 -19.94 -6.73 -13.93
N ASP A 4 -19.35 -5.95 -14.85
CA ASP A 4 -18.03 -6.27 -15.42
C ASP A 4 -16.90 -5.62 -14.62
N PHE A 5 -15.94 -6.43 -14.19
CA PHE A 5 -14.66 -6.02 -13.57
C PHE A 5 -13.51 -6.30 -14.52
N TYR A 6 -12.61 -5.36 -14.64
CA TYR A 6 -11.38 -5.49 -15.40
C TYR A 6 -10.19 -5.32 -14.47
N PHE A 7 -9.21 -6.20 -14.59
CA PHE A 7 -7.99 -6.16 -13.80
C PHE A 7 -6.81 -5.95 -14.75
N LEU A 8 -6.26 -4.73 -14.76
CA LEU A 8 -5.05 -4.43 -15.48
C LEU A 8 -3.85 -4.86 -14.63
N LEU A 9 -3.16 -5.91 -15.06
CA LEU A 9 -1.97 -6.41 -14.37
C LEU A 9 -0.73 -5.68 -14.89
N MET A 10 -0.01 -5.02 -13.97
CA MET A 10 1.29 -4.42 -14.26
C MET A 10 2.40 -5.46 -14.01
N PRO A 11 3.49 -5.49 -14.81
CA PRO A 11 4.61 -6.39 -14.53
C PRO A 11 5.10 -6.29 -13.08
N GLY A 12 5.36 -7.43 -12.43
CA GLY A 12 5.69 -7.49 -11.01
C GLY A 12 4.51 -7.28 -10.05
N PHE A 13 3.28 -7.38 -10.52
CA PHE A 13 2.09 -7.21 -9.69
C PHE A 13 2.02 -8.16 -8.48
N SER A 14 1.28 -7.78 -7.47
CA SER A 14 1.01 -8.58 -6.28
C SER A 14 -0.01 -9.68 -6.60
N ALA A 15 0.44 -10.93 -6.77
CA ALA A 15 -0.44 -12.06 -7.07
C ALA A 15 -1.50 -12.26 -6.00
N ILE A 16 -1.15 -12.12 -4.72
CA ILE A 16 -2.12 -12.21 -3.62
C ILE A 16 -3.15 -11.08 -3.69
N GLY A 17 -2.74 -9.85 -4.02
CA GLY A 17 -3.67 -8.72 -4.16
C GLY A 17 -4.68 -8.95 -5.27
N PHE A 18 -4.24 -9.47 -6.42
CA PHE A 18 -5.08 -9.82 -7.55
C PHE A 18 -6.06 -10.96 -7.24
N ILE A 19 -5.55 -12.10 -6.75
CA ILE A 19 -6.38 -13.27 -6.44
C ILE A 19 -7.40 -12.93 -5.35
N SER A 20 -7.00 -12.17 -4.35
CA SER A 20 -7.88 -11.69 -3.28
C SER A 20 -9.02 -10.79 -3.78
N ALA A 21 -8.87 -10.16 -4.94
CA ALA A 21 -9.93 -9.36 -5.54
C ALA A 21 -10.84 -10.18 -6.46
N ILE A 22 -10.31 -11.15 -7.19
CA ILE A 22 -11.09 -11.91 -8.17
C ILE A 22 -11.91 -13.04 -7.52
N GLU A 23 -11.36 -13.73 -6.52
CA GLU A 23 -12.00 -14.87 -5.88
C GLU A 23 -13.33 -14.56 -5.18
N PRO A 24 -13.54 -13.43 -4.48
CA PRO A 24 -14.84 -13.08 -3.94
C PRO A 24 -15.94 -12.97 -5.01
N LEU A 25 -15.61 -12.45 -6.19
CA LEU A 25 -16.56 -12.36 -7.32
C LEU A 25 -16.96 -13.76 -7.82
N ARG A 26 -15.97 -14.65 -7.97
CA ARG A 26 -16.21 -16.04 -8.37
C ARG A 26 -17.10 -16.77 -7.35
N VAL A 27 -16.84 -16.59 -6.06
CA VAL A 27 -17.61 -17.24 -4.99
C VAL A 27 -19.02 -16.67 -4.92
N ALA A 28 -19.23 -15.36 -5.10
CA ALA A 28 -20.54 -14.75 -5.16
C ALA A 28 -21.37 -15.33 -6.30
N ASN A 29 -20.77 -15.50 -7.48
CA ASN A 29 -21.42 -16.16 -8.62
C ASN A 29 -21.85 -17.60 -8.32
N ARG A 30 -21.07 -18.34 -7.54
CA ARG A 30 -21.42 -19.71 -7.13
C ARG A 30 -22.71 -19.76 -6.30
N PHE A 31 -22.99 -18.73 -5.49
CA PHE A 31 -24.16 -18.69 -4.62
C PHE A 31 -25.42 -18.12 -5.30
N ARG A 32 -25.25 -17.19 -6.21
CA ARG A 32 -26.39 -16.39 -6.75
C ARG A 32 -26.45 -16.35 -8.29
N GLY A 33 -25.65 -17.18 -8.99
CA GLY A 33 -25.57 -17.16 -10.45
C GLY A 33 -24.63 -16.04 -10.92
N GLU A 34 -24.69 -15.67 -12.19
CA GLU A 34 -23.76 -14.75 -12.84
C GLU A 34 -24.03 -13.29 -12.43
N LEU A 35 -23.55 -12.90 -11.25
CA LEU A 35 -23.60 -11.50 -10.76
C LEU A 35 -22.44 -10.68 -11.33
N TYR A 36 -21.29 -11.29 -11.55
CA TYR A 36 -20.04 -10.64 -11.92
C TYR A 36 -19.36 -11.35 -13.10
N ARG A 37 -18.75 -10.58 -13.98
CA ARG A 37 -17.77 -11.04 -14.98
C ARG A 37 -16.45 -10.34 -14.72
N TRP A 38 -15.36 -11.02 -14.93
CA TRP A 38 -14.04 -10.41 -14.80
C TRP A 38 -13.19 -10.72 -16.03
N HIS A 39 -12.33 -9.77 -16.35
CA HIS A 39 -11.42 -9.81 -17.48
C HIS A 39 -10.03 -9.38 -17.00
N VAL A 40 -9.02 -10.09 -17.42
CA VAL A 40 -7.63 -9.79 -17.12
C VAL A 40 -7.01 -9.07 -18.31
N LEU A 41 -6.44 -7.90 -18.05
CA LEU A 41 -5.78 -7.09 -19.06
C LEU A 41 -4.29 -6.94 -18.77
N SER A 42 -3.52 -6.75 -19.82
CA SER A 42 -2.13 -6.29 -19.77
C SER A 42 -1.89 -5.19 -20.78
N ALA A 43 -0.75 -4.51 -20.73
CA ALA A 43 -0.46 -3.41 -21.65
C ALA A 43 -0.43 -3.86 -23.14
N ASP A 44 0.03 -5.07 -23.40
CA ASP A 44 0.22 -5.65 -24.74
C ASP A 44 -0.70 -6.85 -25.04
N GLY A 45 -1.56 -7.24 -24.11
CA GLY A 45 -2.40 -8.44 -24.24
C GLY A 45 -1.66 -9.75 -23.97
N GLY A 46 -0.40 -9.68 -23.60
CA GLY A 46 0.43 -10.86 -23.30
C GLY A 46 0.36 -11.30 -21.84
N ALA A 47 1.05 -12.39 -21.53
CA ALA A 47 1.17 -12.90 -20.17
C ALA A 47 1.99 -11.95 -19.29
N VAL A 48 1.56 -11.75 -18.04
CA VAL A 48 2.21 -10.89 -17.07
C VAL A 48 2.83 -11.71 -15.94
N LEU A 49 4.09 -11.44 -15.63
CA LEU A 49 4.81 -12.06 -14.51
C LEU A 49 4.50 -11.30 -13.21
N ALA A 50 4.02 -12.02 -12.22
CA ALA A 50 3.83 -11.50 -10.87
C ALA A 50 5.15 -11.42 -10.07
N SER A 51 5.17 -10.67 -8.98
CA SER A 51 6.35 -10.53 -8.10
C SER A 51 6.84 -11.85 -7.46
N ASN A 52 5.97 -12.85 -7.37
CA ASN A 52 6.30 -14.19 -6.85
C ASN A 52 6.74 -15.18 -7.96
N GLY A 53 6.87 -14.74 -9.21
CA GLY A 53 7.27 -15.57 -10.34
C GLY A 53 6.15 -16.33 -11.04
N MET A 54 4.89 -16.22 -10.57
CA MET A 54 3.74 -16.78 -11.30
C MET A 54 3.44 -15.94 -12.53
N SER A 55 3.10 -16.61 -13.65
CA SER A 55 2.65 -15.95 -14.88
C SER A 55 1.13 -16.06 -15.01
N VAL A 56 0.47 -14.96 -15.36
CA VAL A 56 -0.97 -14.89 -15.62
C VAL A 56 -1.18 -14.43 -17.05
N ASN A 57 -1.94 -15.19 -17.83
CA ASN A 57 -2.32 -14.79 -19.18
C ASN A 57 -3.38 -13.68 -19.11
N ALA A 58 -3.21 -12.64 -19.91
CA ALA A 58 -4.25 -11.64 -20.11
C ALA A 58 -5.26 -12.14 -21.15
N ASP A 59 -6.51 -11.69 -21.02
CA ASP A 59 -7.57 -11.94 -22.00
C ASP A 59 -7.45 -10.97 -23.19
N ALA A 60 -6.94 -9.74 -22.91
CA ALA A 60 -6.80 -8.69 -23.91
C ALA A 60 -5.76 -7.63 -23.49
N GLY A 61 -5.45 -6.71 -24.44
CA GLY A 61 -4.65 -5.51 -24.21
C GLY A 61 -5.48 -4.30 -23.76
N LEU A 62 -4.97 -3.09 -24.05
CA LEU A 62 -5.64 -1.82 -23.76
C LEU A 62 -6.77 -1.56 -24.76
N GLU A 63 -7.92 -2.15 -24.55
CA GLU A 63 -9.11 -2.02 -25.39
C GLU A 63 -10.19 -1.13 -24.76
N PRO A 64 -11.20 -0.68 -25.52
CA PRO A 64 -12.37 0.01 -24.96
C PRO A 64 -13.14 -0.91 -23.99
N LEU A 65 -13.54 -0.35 -22.83
CA LEU A 65 -14.30 -1.10 -21.83
C LEU A 65 -15.80 -0.77 -21.92
N LYS A 66 -16.63 -1.65 -21.38
CA LYS A 66 -18.07 -1.43 -21.29
C LYS A 66 -18.37 -0.24 -20.37
N LYS A 67 -19.33 0.57 -20.74
CA LYS A 67 -19.82 1.64 -19.90
C LYS A 67 -20.33 1.10 -18.55
N GLY A 68 -19.93 1.75 -17.46
CA GLY A 68 -20.29 1.34 -16.10
C GLY A 68 -19.48 0.17 -15.55
N ALA A 69 -18.45 -0.31 -16.29
CA ALA A 69 -17.48 -1.27 -15.79
C ALA A 69 -16.60 -0.67 -14.70
N THR A 70 -15.95 -1.55 -13.96
CA THR A 70 -14.91 -1.19 -12.99
C THR A 70 -13.56 -1.72 -13.47
N LEU A 71 -12.56 -0.85 -13.58
CA LEU A 71 -11.18 -1.23 -13.86
C LEU A 71 -10.33 -1.05 -12.60
N LEU A 72 -9.58 -2.08 -12.23
CA LEU A 72 -8.62 -2.07 -11.13
C LEU A 72 -7.20 -2.28 -11.66
N VAL A 73 -6.33 -1.30 -11.48
CA VAL A 73 -4.90 -1.41 -11.79
C VAL A 73 -4.22 -2.15 -10.65
N VAL A 74 -3.67 -3.32 -10.94
CA VAL A 74 -2.98 -4.16 -9.96
C VAL A 74 -1.49 -4.06 -10.20
N ALA A 75 -0.76 -3.52 -9.22
CA ALA A 75 0.68 -3.36 -9.32
C ALA A 75 1.40 -3.92 -8.08
N GLY A 76 2.71 -3.88 -8.09
CA GLY A 76 3.60 -4.24 -7.00
C GLY A 76 4.74 -3.24 -6.94
N PHE A 77 5.99 -3.68 -6.88
CA PHE A 77 7.15 -2.80 -6.85
C PHE A 77 7.36 -2.07 -8.19
N GLU A 78 7.85 -0.81 -8.11
CA GLU A 78 8.22 0.03 -9.26
C GLU A 78 7.11 0.19 -10.33
N PRO A 79 5.86 0.52 -9.95
CA PRO A 79 4.74 0.53 -10.89
C PRO A 79 4.93 1.54 -12.04
N LEU A 80 5.63 2.64 -11.80
CA LEU A 80 5.85 3.70 -12.80
C LEU A 80 6.84 3.30 -13.91
N LYS A 81 7.68 2.30 -13.68
CA LYS A 81 8.59 1.78 -14.72
C LYS A 81 7.85 1.29 -15.98
N PHE A 82 6.61 0.88 -15.81
CA PHE A 82 5.76 0.35 -16.86
C PHE A 82 4.58 1.28 -17.21
N ALA A 83 4.48 2.44 -16.57
CA ALA A 83 3.51 3.47 -16.91
C ALA A 83 3.96 4.21 -18.17
N THR A 84 3.31 3.92 -19.30
CA THR A 84 3.61 4.55 -20.59
C THR A 84 2.60 5.66 -20.87
N PRO A 85 2.96 6.68 -21.69
CA PRO A 85 2.02 7.71 -22.13
C PRO A 85 0.75 7.13 -22.80
N ALA A 86 0.87 5.99 -23.49
CA ALA A 86 -0.28 5.30 -24.09
C ALA A 86 -1.23 4.74 -23.03
N LEU A 87 -0.70 4.13 -21.96
CA LEU A 87 -1.48 3.65 -20.84
C LEU A 87 -2.20 4.79 -20.11
N GLU A 88 -1.50 5.88 -19.80
CA GLU A 88 -2.10 7.05 -19.16
C GLU A 88 -3.22 7.66 -19.99
N HIS A 89 -3.00 7.81 -21.32
CA HIS A 89 -4.03 8.31 -22.22
C HIS A 89 -5.25 7.39 -22.26
N TRP A 90 -5.06 6.08 -22.27
CA TRP A 90 -6.12 5.09 -22.23
C TRP A 90 -6.91 5.19 -20.92
N LEU A 91 -6.26 5.31 -19.76
CA LEU A 91 -6.92 5.48 -18.46
C LEU A 91 -7.75 6.76 -18.39
N ARG A 92 -7.21 7.90 -18.88
CA ARG A 92 -7.94 9.19 -18.97
C ARG A 92 -9.17 9.08 -19.87
N ARG A 93 -9.07 8.36 -20.99
CA ARG A 93 -10.21 8.11 -21.87
C ARG A 93 -11.30 7.31 -21.16
N LEU A 94 -10.96 6.24 -20.46
CA LEU A 94 -11.91 5.43 -19.70
C LEU A 94 -12.62 6.23 -18.60
N ASP A 95 -11.90 7.12 -17.92
CA ASP A 95 -12.52 8.03 -16.94
C ASP A 95 -13.57 8.95 -17.59
N ASN A 96 -13.26 9.53 -18.74
CA ASN A 96 -14.19 10.35 -19.51
C ASN A 96 -15.41 9.55 -20.02
N GLU A 97 -15.24 8.27 -20.32
CA GLU A 97 -16.32 7.35 -20.72
C GLU A 97 -17.17 6.88 -19.53
N GLY A 98 -16.79 7.25 -18.28
CA GLY A 98 -17.58 6.96 -17.08
C GLY A 98 -17.27 5.60 -16.45
N VAL A 99 -16.15 4.96 -16.79
CA VAL A 99 -15.63 3.77 -16.12
C VAL A 99 -15.22 4.13 -14.70
N THR A 100 -15.55 3.26 -13.73
CA THR A 100 -15.01 3.37 -12.37
C THR A 100 -13.57 2.88 -12.36
N LEU A 101 -12.65 3.75 -11.95
CA LEU A 101 -11.23 3.40 -11.91
C LEU A 101 -10.79 3.11 -10.48
N GLY A 102 -9.94 2.12 -10.32
CA GLY A 102 -9.39 1.78 -9.02
C GLY A 102 -7.99 1.20 -9.11
N ALA A 103 -7.43 0.93 -7.93
CA ALA A 103 -6.08 0.42 -7.79
C ALA A 103 -5.96 -0.58 -6.64
N ILE A 104 -5.10 -1.55 -6.81
CA ILE A 104 -4.74 -2.53 -5.79
C ILE A 104 -3.24 -2.44 -5.56
N ASP A 105 -2.84 -2.42 -4.26
CA ASP A 105 -1.46 -2.32 -3.82
C ASP A 105 -0.83 -0.97 -4.26
N SER A 106 0.23 -0.95 -5.04
CA SER A 106 0.87 0.27 -5.55
C SER A 106 0.28 0.78 -6.89
N GLY A 107 -0.78 0.18 -7.41
CA GLY A 107 -1.46 0.63 -8.63
C GLY A 107 -1.93 2.09 -8.58
N SER A 108 -2.11 2.65 -7.38
CA SER A 108 -2.46 4.06 -7.18
C SER A 108 -1.40 5.03 -7.75
N PHE A 109 -0.12 4.63 -7.84
CA PHE A 109 0.90 5.44 -8.52
C PHE A 109 0.57 5.65 -10.01
N VAL A 110 0.10 4.60 -10.69
CA VAL A 110 -0.25 4.68 -12.11
C VAL A 110 -1.43 5.62 -12.34
N LEU A 111 -2.43 5.57 -11.45
CA LEU A 111 -3.57 6.49 -11.52
C LEU A 111 -3.19 7.93 -11.15
N ALA A 112 -2.25 8.12 -10.21
CA ALA A 112 -1.74 9.45 -9.83
C ALA A 112 -0.95 10.08 -10.98
N GLU A 113 -0.06 9.32 -11.64
CA GLU A 113 0.69 9.78 -12.81
C GLU A 113 -0.23 10.18 -13.96
N ALA A 114 -1.33 9.48 -14.15
CA ALA A 114 -2.37 9.84 -15.10
C ALA A 114 -3.22 11.06 -14.67
N GLY A 115 -3.01 11.66 -13.48
CA GLY A 115 -3.79 12.79 -12.95
C GLY A 115 -5.23 12.43 -12.58
N LEU A 116 -5.51 11.18 -12.24
CA LEU A 116 -6.86 10.66 -12.05
C LEU A 116 -7.29 10.57 -10.58
N LEU A 117 -6.45 11.01 -9.64
CA LEU A 117 -6.72 10.93 -8.20
C LEU A 117 -6.93 12.30 -7.53
N ASP A 118 -6.87 13.39 -8.27
CA ASP A 118 -7.07 14.73 -7.74
C ASP A 118 -8.46 14.90 -7.12
N GLY A 119 -8.50 15.35 -5.85
CA GLY A 119 -9.73 15.56 -5.10
C GLY A 119 -10.45 14.28 -4.66
N TYR A 120 -9.79 13.13 -4.76
CA TYR A 120 -10.27 11.86 -4.23
C TYR A 120 -9.46 11.41 -3.01
N ARG A 121 -10.14 10.70 -2.12
CA ARG A 121 -9.47 9.93 -1.06
C ARG A 121 -9.04 8.59 -1.63
N LEU A 122 -7.84 8.17 -1.27
CA LEU A 122 -7.28 6.92 -1.74
C LEU A 122 -6.48 6.22 -0.64
N THR A 123 -6.23 4.95 -0.84
CA THR A 123 -5.25 4.19 -0.06
C THR A 123 -4.38 3.33 -0.97
N MET A 124 -3.33 2.79 -0.42
CA MET A 124 -2.41 1.86 -1.07
C MET A 124 -1.68 1.04 0.00
N HIS A 125 -0.79 0.15 -0.42
CA HIS A 125 0.02 -0.63 0.50
C HIS A 125 0.81 0.28 1.45
N TRP A 126 0.76 -0.01 2.76
CA TRP A 126 1.35 0.83 3.82
C TRP A 126 2.84 1.14 3.57
N GLU A 127 3.56 0.22 2.95
CA GLU A 127 5.00 0.36 2.67
C GLU A 127 5.28 1.44 1.62
N ALA A 128 4.32 1.74 0.75
CA ALA A 128 4.44 2.71 -0.34
C ALA A 128 3.87 4.10 0.01
N ILE A 129 3.11 4.24 1.11
CA ILE A 129 2.40 5.48 1.46
C ILE A 129 3.36 6.66 1.63
N ASP A 130 4.49 6.46 2.31
CA ASP A 130 5.46 7.55 2.53
C ASP A 130 6.07 8.02 1.21
N ALA A 131 6.46 7.07 0.34
CA ALA A 131 6.98 7.38 -0.98
C ALA A 131 5.95 8.11 -1.86
N PHE A 132 4.70 7.68 -1.79
CA PHE A 132 3.61 8.32 -2.54
C PHE A 132 3.35 9.76 -2.07
N LYS A 133 3.34 10.02 -0.75
CA LYS A 133 3.16 11.37 -0.21
C LYS A 133 4.28 12.33 -0.59
N GLU A 134 5.51 11.83 -0.68
CA GLU A 134 6.65 12.63 -1.15
C GLU A 134 6.51 12.99 -2.65
N SER A 135 6.04 12.06 -3.47
CA SER A 135 5.87 12.27 -4.92
C SER A 135 4.62 13.07 -5.26
N TYR A 136 3.54 12.91 -4.48
CA TYR A 136 2.22 13.51 -4.73
C TYR A 136 1.65 14.17 -3.46
N PRO A 137 2.29 15.22 -2.93
CA PRO A 137 1.91 15.82 -1.64
C PRO A 137 0.51 16.44 -1.63
N GLN A 138 -0.07 16.73 -2.79
CA GLN A 138 -1.42 17.27 -2.95
C GLN A 138 -2.53 16.23 -2.82
N LEU A 139 -2.21 14.92 -2.93
CA LEU A 139 -3.21 13.86 -2.92
C LEU A 139 -3.56 13.39 -1.49
N SER A 140 -4.83 13.07 -1.28
CA SER A 140 -5.35 12.67 0.04
C SER A 140 -5.23 11.15 0.26
N VAL A 141 -4.10 10.72 0.84
CA VAL A 141 -3.81 9.31 1.12
C VAL A 141 -4.15 8.95 2.55
N THR A 142 -4.93 7.88 2.73
CA THR A 142 -5.27 7.28 4.03
C THR A 142 -4.43 6.02 4.30
N GLN A 143 -4.51 5.52 5.54
CA GLN A 143 -3.92 4.23 5.95
C GLN A 143 -4.99 3.14 6.11
N GLU A 144 -6.17 3.36 5.54
CA GLU A 144 -7.29 2.43 5.59
C GLU A 144 -7.01 1.17 4.76
N LEU A 145 -7.71 0.07 5.00
CA LEU A 145 -7.56 -1.15 4.19
C LEU A 145 -7.96 -0.92 2.73
N PHE A 146 -9.01 -0.14 2.53
CA PHE A 146 -9.50 0.25 1.22
C PHE A 146 -10.24 1.58 1.31
N GLU A 147 -10.37 2.28 0.17
CA GLU A 147 -11.16 3.48 0.02
C GLU A 147 -12.10 3.34 -1.17
N ILE A 148 -13.33 3.78 -0.98
CA ILE A 148 -14.34 3.94 -2.03
C ILE A 148 -14.78 5.40 -1.96
N ASP A 149 -14.38 6.18 -2.94
CA ASP A 149 -14.74 7.59 -3.06
C ASP A 149 -15.29 7.89 -4.45
N ARG A 150 -16.61 7.98 -4.55
CA ARG A 150 -17.33 8.20 -5.81
C ARG A 150 -16.94 7.15 -6.86
N ARG A 151 -16.24 7.53 -7.92
CA ARG A 151 -15.76 6.62 -8.98
C ARG A 151 -14.30 6.20 -8.82
N ARG A 152 -13.76 6.26 -7.59
CA ARG A 152 -12.41 5.74 -7.28
C ARG A 152 -12.49 4.67 -6.20
N ILE A 153 -11.85 3.55 -6.48
CA ILE A 153 -11.82 2.40 -5.58
C ILE A 153 -10.36 1.99 -5.40
N THR A 154 -9.82 2.08 -4.19
CA THR A 154 -8.43 1.72 -3.95
C THR A 154 -8.31 0.75 -2.76
N SER A 155 -7.37 -0.18 -2.83
CA SER A 155 -7.09 -1.18 -1.80
C SER A 155 -5.61 -1.19 -1.44
N ALA A 156 -5.32 -1.41 -0.18
CA ALA A 156 -3.97 -1.66 0.31
C ALA A 156 -3.30 -2.91 -0.29
N GLY A 157 -4.04 -3.72 -1.03
CA GLY A 157 -3.52 -4.96 -1.59
C GLY A 157 -3.47 -6.10 -0.57
N GLY A 158 -2.74 -7.18 -0.91
CA GLY A 158 -2.73 -8.37 -0.08
C GLY A 158 -4.15 -8.89 0.16
N THR A 159 -4.44 -9.30 1.40
CA THR A 159 -5.79 -9.76 1.79
C THR A 159 -6.80 -8.64 1.98
N ALA A 160 -6.39 -7.36 1.99
CA ALA A 160 -7.32 -6.24 2.09
C ALA A 160 -8.22 -6.12 0.84
N SER A 161 -7.79 -6.68 -0.29
CA SER A 161 -8.62 -6.77 -1.50
C SER A 161 -9.83 -7.68 -1.30
N ILE A 162 -9.77 -8.70 -0.42
CA ILE A 162 -10.95 -9.50 -0.05
C ILE A 162 -11.98 -8.61 0.66
N ASP A 163 -11.55 -7.82 1.66
CA ASP A 163 -12.45 -6.96 2.43
C ASP A 163 -13.10 -5.89 1.56
N LEU A 164 -12.34 -5.30 0.62
CA LEU A 164 -12.89 -4.39 -0.39
C LEU A 164 -14.00 -5.08 -1.21
N MET A 165 -13.73 -6.26 -1.76
CA MET A 165 -14.71 -6.96 -2.59
C MET A 165 -15.93 -7.43 -1.79
N LEU A 166 -15.75 -7.86 -0.55
CA LEU A 166 -16.85 -8.19 0.35
C LEU A 166 -17.74 -6.98 0.65
N ASP A 167 -17.14 -5.79 0.82
CA ASP A 167 -17.87 -4.54 0.99
C ASP A 167 -18.68 -4.17 -0.25
N LEU A 168 -18.09 -4.26 -1.45
CA LEU A 168 -18.78 -4.04 -2.73
C LEU A 168 -19.94 -5.04 -2.94
N ILE A 169 -19.71 -6.32 -2.62
CA ILE A 169 -20.75 -7.36 -2.69
C ILE A 169 -21.88 -7.06 -1.70
N ALA A 170 -21.54 -6.63 -0.47
CA ALA A 170 -22.53 -6.27 0.55
C ALA A 170 -23.37 -5.06 0.12
N GLN A 171 -22.75 -4.04 -0.47
CA GLN A 171 -23.46 -2.86 -0.99
C GLN A 171 -24.41 -3.21 -2.14
N ALA A 172 -23.99 -4.08 -3.07
CA ALA A 172 -24.78 -4.42 -4.27
C ALA A 172 -25.85 -5.48 -4.01
N HIS A 173 -25.60 -6.46 -3.15
CA HIS A 173 -26.42 -7.68 -2.99
C HIS A 173 -26.81 -8.00 -1.54
N GLY A 174 -26.46 -7.14 -0.62
CA GLY A 174 -26.76 -7.28 0.80
C GLY A 174 -25.68 -8.03 1.60
N PRO A 175 -25.64 -7.79 2.92
CA PRO A 175 -24.56 -8.30 3.79
C PRO A 175 -24.56 -9.82 3.91
N GLN A 176 -25.69 -10.49 3.73
CA GLN A 176 -25.78 -11.95 3.85
C GLN A 176 -24.96 -12.67 2.78
N LEU A 177 -24.95 -12.18 1.54
CA LEU A 177 -24.11 -12.76 0.49
C LEU A 177 -22.63 -12.56 0.81
N ALA A 178 -22.22 -11.38 1.28
CA ALA A 178 -20.84 -11.12 1.66
C ALA A 178 -20.37 -12.05 2.79
N ILE A 179 -21.23 -12.33 3.79
CA ILE A 179 -20.94 -13.31 4.87
C ILE A 179 -20.73 -14.70 4.27
N GLN A 180 -21.66 -15.18 3.42
CA GLN A 180 -21.53 -16.49 2.77
C GLN A 180 -20.25 -16.60 1.94
N VAL A 181 -19.87 -15.53 1.23
CA VAL A 181 -18.60 -15.48 0.49
C VAL A 181 -17.40 -15.53 1.44
N SER A 182 -17.42 -14.78 2.55
CA SER A 182 -16.31 -14.76 3.52
C SER A 182 -16.08 -16.12 4.17
N GLU A 183 -17.13 -16.88 4.44
CA GLU A 183 -17.05 -18.22 5.01
C GLU A 183 -16.32 -19.22 4.09
N GLN A 184 -16.40 -19.05 2.77
CA GLN A 184 -15.65 -19.87 1.81
C GLN A 184 -14.14 -19.65 1.87
N PHE A 185 -13.70 -18.49 2.37
CA PHE A 185 -12.28 -18.19 2.58
C PHE A 185 -11.80 -18.53 3.99
N VAL A 186 -12.65 -19.14 4.82
CA VAL A 186 -12.35 -19.49 6.21
C VAL A 186 -11.92 -18.25 7.00
N LEU A 187 -12.52 -17.09 6.69
CA LEU A 187 -12.22 -15.83 7.37
C LEU A 187 -12.93 -15.81 8.73
N GLY A 188 -12.19 -15.56 9.79
CA GLY A 188 -12.73 -15.42 11.13
C GLY A 188 -13.57 -14.15 11.33
N ARG A 189 -13.36 -13.13 10.48
CA ARG A 189 -14.15 -11.89 10.43
C ARG A 189 -13.94 -11.17 9.11
N ILE A 190 -14.90 -10.35 8.71
CA ILE A 190 -14.74 -9.32 7.68
C ILE A 190 -14.16 -8.09 8.38
N ARG A 191 -13.05 -7.57 7.90
CA ARG A 191 -12.42 -6.38 8.46
C ARG A 191 -13.12 -5.12 7.95
N PRO A 192 -13.47 -4.17 8.83
CA PRO A 192 -14.00 -2.91 8.40
C PRO A 192 -12.93 -2.08 7.68
N ARG A 193 -13.34 -1.18 6.78
CA ARG A 193 -12.45 -0.28 6.02
C ARG A 193 -11.38 0.38 6.90
N LYS A 194 -11.77 0.87 8.08
CA LYS A 194 -10.91 1.58 9.03
C LYS A 194 -10.00 0.68 9.86
N ASP A 195 -9.97 -0.63 9.60
CA ASP A 195 -9.01 -1.51 10.27
C ASP A 195 -7.58 -1.22 9.81
N HIS A 196 -6.61 -1.58 10.62
CA HIS A 196 -5.22 -1.27 10.36
C HIS A 196 -4.62 -2.21 9.31
N GLN A 197 -3.86 -1.66 8.36
CA GLN A 197 -3.09 -2.45 7.42
C GLN A 197 -1.96 -3.24 8.11
N ARG A 198 -1.39 -2.68 9.16
CA ARG A 198 -0.29 -3.29 9.93
C ARG A 198 -0.80 -3.80 11.28
N MET A 199 -0.20 -4.86 11.77
CA MET A 199 -0.40 -5.29 13.15
C MET A 199 -0.10 -4.14 14.11
N GLU A 200 -0.88 -4.04 15.19
CA GLU A 200 -0.64 -3.05 16.24
C GLU A 200 0.81 -3.10 16.76
N VAL A 201 1.35 -1.96 17.18
CA VAL A 201 2.70 -1.82 17.72
C VAL A 201 2.98 -2.84 18.83
N ALA A 202 1.99 -3.06 19.70
CA ALA A 202 2.07 -4.05 20.78
C ALA A 202 2.41 -5.45 20.25
N THR A 203 1.68 -5.89 19.23
CA THR A 203 1.86 -7.21 18.59
C THR A 203 3.16 -7.29 17.80
N ARG A 204 3.48 -6.24 17.02
CA ARG A 204 4.70 -6.23 16.18
C ARG A 204 6.00 -6.36 16.96
N TYR A 205 6.04 -5.79 18.16
CA TYR A 205 7.23 -5.79 19.00
C TYR A 205 7.13 -6.67 20.24
N GLY A 206 6.01 -7.39 20.41
CA GLY A 206 5.80 -8.28 21.55
C GLY A 206 5.75 -7.54 22.90
N ILE A 207 5.22 -6.31 22.94
CA ILE A 207 5.21 -5.46 24.12
C ILE A 207 3.79 -5.21 24.63
N ASN A 208 3.62 -5.29 25.97
CA ASN A 208 2.33 -5.02 26.63
C ASN A 208 2.31 -3.68 27.40
N ASN A 209 3.40 -2.90 27.35
CA ASN A 209 3.51 -1.63 28.06
C ASN A 209 2.86 -0.51 27.25
N LYS A 210 1.70 0.01 27.67
CA LYS A 210 0.93 1.05 26.96
C LYS A 210 1.75 2.32 26.66
N LYS A 211 2.62 2.75 27.59
CA LYS A 211 3.47 3.93 27.39
C LYS A 211 4.50 3.70 26.30
N LEU A 212 5.09 2.51 26.26
CA LEU A 212 6.07 2.14 25.22
C LEU A 212 5.39 2.02 23.86
N VAL A 213 4.19 1.44 23.78
CA VAL A 213 3.38 1.37 22.56
C VAL A 213 3.09 2.77 22.03
N GLN A 214 2.66 3.69 22.90
CA GLN A 214 2.40 5.08 22.53
C GLN A 214 3.65 5.76 21.95
N VAL A 215 4.78 5.69 22.64
CA VAL A 215 6.04 6.33 22.18
C VAL A 215 6.51 5.78 20.83
N ILE A 216 6.40 4.46 20.62
CA ILE A 216 6.77 3.87 19.33
C ILE A 216 5.84 4.38 18.23
N GLY A 217 4.53 4.49 18.50
CA GLY A 217 3.59 5.11 17.56
C GLY A 217 3.94 6.54 17.20
N GLU A 218 4.36 7.36 18.18
CA GLU A 218 4.84 8.73 17.94
C GLU A 218 6.13 8.75 17.12
N MET A 219 7.08 7.85 17.38
CA MET A 219 8.29 7.72 16.58
C MET A 219 7.98 7.35 15.12
N GLU A 220 7.02 6.49 14.86
CA GLU A 220 6.61 6.11 13.51
C GLU A 220 5.94 7.27 12.75
N GLN A 221 5.21 8.15 13.45
CA GLN A 221 4.54 9.30 12.86
C GLN A 221 5.46 10.50 12.60
N HIS A 222 6.56 10.64 13.36
CA HIS A 222 7.45 11.81 13.32
C HIS A 222 8.84 11.43 12.81
N SER A 223 8.96 11.13 11.52
CA SER A 223 10.27 10.88 10.91
C SER A 223 11.01 12.18 10.57
N GLU A 224 10.27 13.25 10.24
CA GLU A 224 10.76 14.58 9.91
C GLU A 224 9.78 15.66 10.41
N PRO A 225 10.21 16.57 11.33
CA PRO A 225 11.43 16.44 12.15
C PRO A 225 11.27 15.34 13.22
N PRO A 226 12.37 14.60 13.53
CA PRO A 226 12.31 13.58 14.56
C PRO A 226 12.20 14.23 15.95
N LEU A 227 11.35 13.64 16.80
CA LEU A 227 11.22 14.07 18.20
C LEU A 227 12.48 13.74 18.99
N THR A 228 12.89 14.61 19.89
CA THR A 228 13.98 14.35 20.82
C THR A 228 13.56 13.33 21.88
N THR A 229 14.52 12.65 22.50
CA THR A 229 14.26 11.71 23.60
C THR A 229 13.52 12.40 24.77
N LEU A 230 13.75 13.70 24.98
CA LEU A 230 13.06 14.47 26.01
C LEU A 230 11.57 14.66 25.66
N GLN A 231 11.26 15.11 24.44
CA GLN A 231 9.88 15.25 23.96
C GLN A 231 9.10 13.93 24.01
N LEU A 232 9.74 12.82 23.60
CA LEU A 232 9.15 11.48 23.70
C LEU A 232 8.90 11.04 25.16
N ALA A 233 9.76 11.41 26.09
CA ALA A 233 9.53 11.13 27.53
C ALA A 233 8.39 11.98 28.11
N GLU A 234 8.33 13.25 27.70
CA GLU A 234 7.29 14.19 28.12
C GLU A 234 5.90 13.77 27.62
N SER A 235 5.79 13.29 26.37
CA SER A 235 4.50 12.88 25.78
C SER A 235 3.80 11.75 26.57
N ILE A 236 4.58 10.88 27.20
CA ILE A 236 4.07 9.78 28.05
C ILE A 236 4.20 10.06 29.55
N LYS A 237 4.54 11.30 29.92
CA LYS A 237 4.69 11.76 31.32
C LYS A 237 5.64 10.87 32.12
N VAL A 238 6.89 10.73 31.65
CA VAL A 238 7.98 10.05 32.36
C VAL A 238 9.29 10.84 32.21
N THR A 239 10.27 10.53 33.07
CA THR A 239 11.62 11.06 32.90
C THR A 239 12.37 10.35 31.76
N ARG A 240 13.36 11.01 31.15
CA ARG A 240 14.26 10.40 30.15
C ARG A 240 14.83 9.07 30.64
N ARG A 241 15.30 9.01 31.89
CA ARG A 241 15.85 7.79 32.48
C ARG A 241 14.84 6.65 32.57
N GLN A 242 13.56 6.98 32.86
CA GLN A 242 12.48 5.99 32.86
C GLN A 242 12.19 5.49 31.45
N LEU A 243 12.17 6.36 30.44
CA LEU A 243 12.00 5.98 29.04
C LEU A 243 13.13 5.04 28.59
N GLU A 244 14.40 5.39 28.84
CA GLU A 244 15.56 4.55 28.54
C GLU A 244 15.46 3.16 29.22
N ARG A 245 14.98 3.12 30.48
CA ARG A 245 14.74 1.87 31.20
C ARG A 245 13.65 1.02 30.56
N LEU A 246 12.54 1.63 30.10
CA LEU A 246 11.47 0.92 29.40
C LEU A 246 11.97 0.28 28.11
N PHE A 247 12.72 1.01 27.27
CA PHE A 247 13.28 0.47 26.03
C PHE A 247 14.26 -0.68 26.31
N ARG A 248 15.13 -0.52 27.30
CA ARG A 248 16.08 -1.59 27.68
C ARG A 248 15.38 -2.84 28.19
N LEU A 249 14.37 -2.67 29.04
CA LEU A 249 13.65 -3.79 29.66
C LEU A 249 12.82 -4.59 28.64
N HIS A 250 12.13 -3.92 27.73
CA HIS A 250 11.16 -4.58 26.85
C HIS A 250 11.72 -4.86 25.44
N LEU A 251 12.71 -4.10 24.98
CA LEU A 251 13.21 -4.18 23.60
C LEU A 251 14.72 -4.46 23.54
N ASN A 252 15.40 -4.54 24.69
CA ASN A 252 16.85 -4.65 24.79
C ASN A 252 17.62 -3.60 23.95
N ASP A 253 17.08 -2.37 23.91
CA ASP A 253 17.59 -1.29 23.08
C ASP A 253 17.53 0.06 23.80
N THR A 254 17.94 1.13 23.12
CA THR A 254 17.76 2.51 23.57
C THR A 254 16.74 3.23 22.71
N PRO A 255 16.01 4.26 23.22
CA PRO A 255 15.07 5.04 22.42
C PRO A 255 15.71 5.61 21.14
N SER A 256 16.90 6.18 21.26
CA SER A 256 17.60 6.80 20.13
C SER A 256 18.01 5.80 19.05
N ASN A 257 18.50 4.62 19.45
CA ASN A 257 18.91 3.59 18.50
C ASN A 257 17.69 2.93 17.82
N PHE A 258 16.61 2.70 18.57
CA PHE A 258 15.35 2.20 18.04
C PHE A 258 14.78 3.19 17.00
N TYR A 259 14.73 4.47 17.33
CA TYR A 259 14.24 5.53 16.43
C TYR A 259 15.12 5.67 15.19
N LEU A 260 16.43 5.59 15.34
CA LEU A 260 17.36 5.57 14.20
C LEU A 260 17.03 4.42 13.24
N ARG A 261 16.75 3.22 13.78
CA ARG A 261 16.37 2.07 12.94
C ARG A 261 15.07 2.29 12.17
N LEU A 262 14.04 2.88 12.79
CA LEU A 262 12.78 3.20 12.11
C LEU A 262 13.01 4.17 10.94
N ARG A 263 13.78 5.22 11.17
CA ARG A 263 14.11 6.22 10.14
C ARG A 263 14.95 5.63 9.00
N LEU A 264 15.86 4.72 9.29
CA LEU A 264 16.64 4.02 8.27
C LEU A 264 15.79 3.03 7.46
N GLU A 265 14.79 2.36 8.06
CA GLU A 265 13.83 1.52 7.31
C GLU A 265 13.00 2.38 6.36
N LYS A 266 12.46 3.51 6.83
CA LYS A 266 11.77 4.47 5.96
C LYS A 266 12.68 4.93 4.82
N ALA A 267 13.93 5.28 5.11
CA ALA A 267 14.88 5.69 4.07
C ALA A 267 15.10 4.61 3.01
N ARG A 268 15.15 3.34 3.43
CA ARG A 268 15.28 2.22 2.51
C ARG A 268 14.07 2.08 1.58
N GLN A 269 12.87 2.27 2.11
CA GLN A 269 11.64 2.27 1.31
C GLN A 269 11.64 3.40 0.28
N LEU A 270 11.94 4.64 0.70
CA LEU A 270 12.04 5.79 -0.21
C LEU A 270 13.10 5.58 -1.30
N LEU A 271 14.27 5.05 -0.96
CA LEU A 271 15.32 4.76 -1.94
C LEU A 271 14.90 3.74 -3.01
N ARG A 272 14.02 2.81 -2.66
CA ARG A 272 13.56 1.73 -3.54
C ARG A 272 12.32 2.06 -4.34
N GLN A 273 11.51 2.99 -3.87
CA GLN A 273 10.18 3.26 -4.41
C GLN A 273 10.05 4.65 -5.05
N THR A 274 11.08 5.50 -4.95
CA THR A 274 11.09 6.85 -5.52
C THR A 274 12.40 7.15 -6.25
N ASP A 275 12.35 8.16 -7.12
CA ASP A 275 13.53 8.72 -7.79
C ASP A 275 14.24 9.82 -6.96
N MET A 276 13.82 10.05 -5.71
CA MET A 276 14.45 11.02 -4.80
C MET A 276 15.95 10.77 -4.71
N SER A 277 16.76 11.82 -4.74
CA SER A 277 18.19 11.70 -4.52
C SER A 277 18.50 11.14 -3.11
N VAL A 278 19.68 10.60 -2.91
CA VAL A 278 20.12 10.13 -1.57
C VAL A 278 20.09 11.27 -0.54
N LEU A 279 20.32 12.51 -0.99
CA LEU A 279 20.25 13.70 -0.13
C LEU A 279 18.81 13.99 0.29
N GLU A 280 17.87 14.03 -0.67
CA GLU A 280 16.44 14.24 -0.38
C GLU A 280 15.90 13.16 0.56
N VAL A 281 16.21 11.88 0.31
CA VAL A 281 15.83 10.79 1.22
C VAL A 281 16.40 10.98 2.61
N SER A 282 17.67 11.44 2.74
CA SER A 282 18.26 11.69 4.05
C SER A 282 17.50 12.79 4.82
N ILE A 283 17.09 13.85 4.13
CA ILE A 283 16.30 14.95 4.70
C ILE A 283 14.91 14.45 5.10
N ALA A 284 14.17 13.81 4.19
CA ALA A 284 12.82 13.26 4.43
C ALA A 284 12.76 12.24 5.58
N CYS A 285 13.91 11.68 5.96
CA CYS A 285 14.05 10.83 7.14
C CYS A 285 14.69 11.55 8.34
N GLY A 286 14.75 12.90 8.31
CA GLY A 286 15.18 13.75 9.42
C GLY A 286 16.68 13.66 9.75
N PHE A 287 17.54 13.37 8.77
CA PHE A 287 18.99 13.38 8.97
C PHE A 287 19.57 14.75 8.59
N GLU A 288 20.14 15.44 9.55
CA GLU A 288 20.83 16.72 9.33
C GLU A 288 22.17 16.58 8.60
N SER A 289 22.82 15.40 8.73
CA SER A 289 24.12 15.13 8.11
C SER A 289 24.05 13.95 7.14
N PRO A 290 24.24 14.18 5.82
CA PRO A 290 24.30 13.11 4.82
C PRO A 290 25.41 12.08 5.08
N SER A 291 26.53 12.51 5.68
CA SER A 291 27.63 11.63 6.06
C SER A 291 27.25 10.70 7.22
N TYR A 292 26.53 11.23 8.21
CA TYR A 292 25.99 10.42 9.32
C TYR A 292 24.93 9.45 8.81
N PHE A 293 24.04 9.89 7.93
CA PHE A 293 23.04 9.04 7.26
C PHE A 293 23.71 7.87 6.54
N THR A 294 24.64 8.13 5.63
CA THR A 294 25.30 7.10 4.83
C THR A 294 26.04 6.09 5.70
N ARG A 295 26.74 6.54 6.75
CA ARG A 295 27.43 5.67 7.70
C ARG A 295 26.45 4.79 8.49
N SER A 296 25.37 5.37 9.02
CA SER A 296 24.35 4.64 9.77
C SER A 296 23.59 3.65 8.90
N TYR A 297 23.29 4.04 7.66
CA TYR A 297 22.64 3.18 6.67
C TYR A 297 23.50 1.95 6.36
N ARG A 298 24.80 2.17 6.06
CA ARG A 298 25.75 1.09 5.79
C ARG A 298 25.93 0.16 6.98
N ALA A 299 25.99 0.71 8.19
CA ALA A 299 26.08 -0.09 9.42
C ALA A 299 24.87 -1.00 9.62
N LYS A 300 23.67 -0.55 9.24
CA LYS A 300 22.43 -1.33 9.38
C LYS A 300 22.22 -2.35 8.26
N PHE A 301 22.44 -1.97 7.00
CA PHE A 301 22.06 -2.77 5.84
C PHE A 301 23.25 -3.43 5.11
N ALA A 302 24.47 -3.23 5.58
CA ALA A 302 25.73 -3.71 4.98
C ALA A 302 25.94 -3.23 3.52
N ARG A 303 25.20 -2.21 3.08
CA ARG A 303 25.24 -1.60 1.74
C ARG A 303 25.12 -0.08 1.87
N CYS A 304 25.68 0.67 0.91
CA CYS A 304 25.45 2.10 0.89
C CYS A 304 24.09 2.43 0.25
N PRO A 305 23.50 3.62 0.52
CA PRO A 305 22.19 4.00 -0.03
C PRO A 305 22.10 3.90 -1.56
N ARG A 306 23.18 4.28 -2.28
CA ARG A 306 23.24 4.20 -3.76
C ARG A 306 23.25 2.76 -4.28
N GLU A 307 23.90 1.85 -3.58
CA GLU A 307 23.94 0.42 -3.96
C GLU A 307 22.58 -0.25 -3.74
N ASP A 308 21.89 0.08 -2.65
CA ASP A 308 20.58 -0.52 -2.36
C ASP A 308 19.52 -0.07 -3.36
N ARG A 309 19.58 1.16 -3.87
CA ARG A 309 18.74 1.62 -5.00
C ARG A 309 18.98 0.81 -6.28
N ARG A 310 20.24 0.59 -6.66
CA ARG A 310 20.58 -0.17 -7.87
C ARG A 310 20.12 -1.63 -7.81
N THR A 311 20.07 -2.21 -6.61
CA THR A 311 19.61 -3.60 -6.43
C THR A 311 18.09 -3.73 -6.56
N ALA A 312 17.33 -2.68 -6.33
CA ALA A 312 15.88 -2.65 -6.56
C ALA A 312 15.53 -2.49 -8.06
N GLN A 313 16.49 -2.07 -8.89
CA GLN A 313 16.34 -1.86 -10.35
C GLN A 313 16.74 -3.10 -11.19
N VAL A 314 17.11 -4.21 -10.57
CA VAL A 314 17.41 -5.50 -11.22
C VAL A 314 16.32 -6.50 -10.91
#